data_2090611ecb7a65cef4631790ccd195cd
#
_entry.id   2090611ecb7a65cef4631790ccd195cd
#
_cell.length_a   1.000
_cell.length_b   1.000
_cell.length_c   1.000
_cell.angle_alpha   90.00
_cell.angle_beta   90.00
_cell.angle_gamma   90.00
#
_symmetry.space_group_name_H-M   'P 1'
#
loop_
_entity.id
_entity.type
_entity.pdbx_description
1 polymer ?
#
loop_
_entity_poly.entity_id
_entity_poly.type
_entity_poly.pdbx_seq_one_letter_code
_entity_poly.pdbx_strand_id
1 'polypeptide(L)'
;MACQPVEIMGVRVMAIDQHGLVEQVLAWVMEGAQRTVTYVNAHCLNLAVENSTYRQQLNNADLVYVDGIGAVWAGRMHGARGIHKVTGRNWITELCQKGEKDHLRIYLLGGAPGVSDQACQELTQRYPQ
;
A
#
# COMPACT_ATOMS: atom_id res chain seq x y z
N MET A 1 8.20 -0.90 16.11
CA MET A 1 7.83 0.51 16.33
C MET A 1 6.37 0.69 15.92
N ALA A 2 5.56 1.31 16.75
CA ALA A 2 4.17 1.57 16.38
C ALA A 2 4.16 2.54 15.19
N CYS A 3 3.58 2.11 14.06
CA CYS A 3 3.33 2.99 12.92
C CYS A 3 2.40 4.10 13.37
N GLN A 4 2.87 5.35 13.32
CA GLN A 4 2.06 6.50 13.70
C GLN A 4 1.45 7.13 12.43
N PRO A 5 0.15 7.43 12.44
CA PRO A 5 -0.46 8.19 11.37
C PRO A 5 0.05 9.63 11.41
N VAL A 6 0.26 10.20 10.24
CA VAL A 6 0.54 11.62 10.04
C VAL A 6 -0.46 12.19 9.05
N GLU A 7 -0.89 13.40 9.27
CA GLU A 7 -1.78 14.08 8.35
C GLU A 7 -0.97 14.89 7.32
N ILE A 8 -1.20 14.64 6.05
CA ILE A 8 -0.61 15.37 4.93
C ILE A 8 -1.75 15.90 4.06
N MET A 9 -1.92 17.21 4.00
CA MET A 9 -2.96 17.89 3.18
C MET A 9 -4.38 17.32 3.45
N GLY A 10 -4.69 17.02 4.70
CA GLY A 10 -5.99 16.45 5.11
C GLY A 10 -6.14 14.95 4.88
N VAL A 11 -5.10 14.26 4.44
CA VAL A 11 -5.08 12.79 4.28
C VAL A 11 -4.27 12.17 5.40
N ARG A 12 -4.86 11.19 6.08
CA ARG A 12 -4.20 10.40 7.13
C ARG A 12 -3.34 9.31 6.50
N VAL A 13 -2.04 9.45 6.60
CA VAL A 13 -1.04 8.56 6.00
C VAL A 13 -0.26 7.85 7.11
N MET A 14 0.03 6.57 6.92
CA MET A 14 0.85 5.81 7.87
C MET A 14 2.34 5.97 7.56
N ALA A 15 3.11 6.34 8.58
CA ALA A 15 4.57 6.33 8.53
C ALA A 15 5.06 4.88 8.64
N ILE A 16 5.12 4.18 7.52
CA ILE A 16 5.43 2.76 7.42
C ILE A 16 6.46 2.53 6.31
N ASP A 17 7.34 1.58 6.50
CA ASP A 17 8.22 1.07 5.45
C ASP A 17 7.58 -0.13 4.73
N GLN A 18 8.24 -0.62 3.68
CA GLN A 18 7.75 -1.74 2.88
C GLN A 18 7.57 -3.01 3.72
N HIS A 19 8.55 -3.31 4.56
CA HIS A 19 8.52 -4.51 5.40
C HIS A 19 7.34 -4.46 6.39
N GLY A 20 7.17 -3.35 7.09
CA GLY A 20 6.05 -3.15 8.01
C GLY A 20 4.69 -3.21 7.32
N LEU A 21 4.58 -2.69 6.08
CA LEU A 21 3.36 -2.81 5.29
C LEU A 21 3.02 -4.28 5.00
N VAL A 22 4.00 -5.06 4.55
CA VAL A 22 3.79 -6.49 4.25
C VAL A 22 3.41 -7.28 5.50
N GLU A 23 4.10 -7.07 6.62
CA GLU A 23 3.78 -7.71 7.89
C GLU A 23 2.36 -7.38 8.35
N GLN A 24 1.96 -6.11 8.23
CA GLN A 24 0.61 -5.69 8.61
C GLN A 24 -0.47 -6.34 7.73
N VAL A 25 -0.25 -6.42 6.42
CA VAL A 25 -1.19 -7.07 5.49
C VAL A 25 -1.29 -8.56 5.78
N LEU A 26 -0.17 -9.24 5.99
CA LEU A 26 -0.17 -10.67 6.34
C LEU A 26 -0.91 -10.94 7.67
N ALA A 27 -0.68 -10.12 8.69
CA ALA A 27 -1.39 -10.24 9.96
C ALA A 27 -2.91 -10.15 9.76
N TRP A 28 -3.38 -9.18 9.00
CA TRP A 28 -4.82 -9.03 8.69
C TRP A 28 -5.39 -10.21 7.90
N VAL A 29 -4.63 -10.74 6.96
CA VAL A 29 -5.04 -11.93 6.20
C VAL A 29 -5.18 -13.15 7.13
N MET A 30 -4.21 -13.36 8.03
CA MET A 30 -4.25 -14.46 8.99
C MET A 30 -5.39 -14.32 10.01
N GLU A 31 -5.78 -13.10 10.35
CA GLU A 31 -6.96 -12.81 11.17
C GLU A 31 -8.29 -12.97 10.42
N GLY A 32 -8.26 -13.15 9.08
CA GLY A 32 -9.46 -13.16 8.24
C GLY A 32 -10.14 -11.80 8.14
N ALA A 33 -9.43 -10.73 8.41
CA ALA A 33 -9.97 -9.38 8.43
C ALA A 33 -10.10 -8.81 7.01
N GLN A 34 -11.26 -8.19 6.71
CA GLN A 34 -11.43 -7.40 5.49
C GLN A 34 -10.85 -6.00 5.71
N ARG A 35 -9.82 -5.66 4.96
CA ARG A 35 -9.11 -4.39 5.07
C ARG A 35 -8.83 -3.77 3.72
N THR A 36 -8.81 -2.45 3.69
CA THR A 36 -8.48 -1.67 2.51
C THR A 36 -7.13 -0.99 2.70
N VAL A 37 -6.20 -1.29 1.79
CA VAL A 37 -4.89 -0.65 1.71
C VAL A 37 -4.83 0.17 0.42
N THR A 38 -4.41 1.41 0.52
CA THR A 38 -4.24 2.29 -0.63
C THR A 38 -2.97 3.12 -0.49
N TYR A 39 -2.60 3.84 -1.54
CA TYR A 39 -1.43 4.69 -1.54
C TYR A 39 -1.78 6.14 -1.90
N VAL A 40 -0.87 7.02 -1.56
CA VAL A 40 -0.84 8.41 -2.05
C VAL A 40 0.52 8.77 -2.60
N ASN A 41 0.49 9.56 -3.66
CA ASN A 41 1.64 10.28 -4.19
C ASN A 41 1.30 11.79 -4.25
N ALA A 42 2.19 12.62 -4.77
CA ALA A 42 1.96 14.07 -4.86
C ALA A 42 0.69 14.40 -5.66
N HIS A 43 0.40 13.67 -6.74
CA HIS A 43 -0.83 13.85 -7.52
C HIS A 43 -2.09 13.51 -6.71
N CYS A 44 -2.08 12.39 -6.01
CA CYS A 44 -3.19 11.99 -5.15
C CYS A 44 -3.46 13.02 -4.05
N LEU A 45 -2.40 13.56 -3.44
CA LEU A 45 -2.52 14.59 -2.41
C LEU A 45 -3.12 15.89 -2.96
N ASN A 46 -2.65 16.34 -4.12
CA ASN A 46 -3.23 17.52 -4.78
C ASN A 46 -4.71 17.31 -5.11
N LEU A 47 -5.05 16.16 -5.67
CA LEU A 47 -6.44 15.81 -5.97
C LEU A 47 -7.31 15.78 -4.70
N ALA A 48 -6.78 15.27 -3.58
CA ALA A 48 -7.49 15.23 -2.31
C ALA A 48 -7.76 16.62 -1.72
N VAL A 49 -6.93 17.62 -2.02
CA VAL A 49 -7.20 19.02 -1.65
C VAL A 49 -8.40 19.57 -2.41
N GLU A 50 -8.48 19.30 -3.70
CA GLU A 50 -9.52 19.82 -4.59
C GLU A 50 -10.84 19.03 -4.49
N ASN A 51 -10.76 17.74 -4.16
CA ASN A 51 -11.89 16.83 -4.14
C ASN A 51 -12.11 16.22 -2.74
N SER A 52 -13.08 16.75 -2.00
CA SER A 52 -13.40 16.29 -0.65
C SER A 52 -13.91 14.84 -0.59
N THR A 53 -14.63 14.38 -1.61
CA THR A 53 -15.11 12.99 -1.69
C THR A 53 -13.94 12.03 -1.85
N TYR A 54 -12.99 12.34 -2.73
CA TYR A 54 -11.79 11.54 -2.88
C TYR A 54 -10.95 11.50 -1.60
N ARG A 55 -10.78 12.66 -0.93
CA ARG A 55 -10.11 12.73 0.37
C ARG A 55 -10.78 11.86 1.43
N GLN A 56 -12.11 11.87 1.49
CA GLN A 56 -12.84 11.00 2.41
C GLN A 56 -12.62 9.53 2.10
N GLN A 57 -12.63 9.13 0.84
CA GLN A 57 -12.35 7.74 0.44
C GLN A 57 -10.94 7.30 0.87
N LEU A 58 -9.93 8.15 0.70
CA LEU A 58 -8.59 7.87 1.20
C LEU A 58 -8.57 7.70 2.73
N ASN A 59 -9.25 8.60 3.45
CA ASN A 59 -9.30 8.55 4.91
C ASN A 59 -10.14 7.39 5.47
N ASN A 60 -11.03 6.79 4.68
CA ASN A 60 -11.80 5.61 5.03
C ASN A 60 -11.01 4.30 4.84
N ALA A 61 -9.89 4.33 4.11
CA ALA A 61 -9.01 3.18 4.01
C ALA A 61 -8.37 2.85 5.35
N ASP A 62 -8.19 1.57 5.64
CA ASP A 62 -7.57 1.10 6.89
C ASP A 62 -6.10 1.47 6.98
N LEU A 63 -5.41 1.52 5.82
CA LEU A 63 -4.03 1.93 5.72
C LEU A 63 -3.77 2.69 4.42
N VAL A 64 -3.16 3.87 4.55
CA VAL A 64 -2.69 4.68 3.42
C VAL A 64 -1.17 4.80 3.52
N TYR A 65 -0.44 4.29 2.54
CA TYR A 65 1.02 4.41 2.48
C TYR A 65 1.46 5.41 1.42
N VAL A 66 2.74 5.74 1.40
CA VAL A 66 3.31 6.72 0.47
C VAL A 66 4.03 6.04 -0.68
N ASP A 67 3.61 6.33 -1.92
CA ASP A 67 4.33 5.98 -3.15
C ASP A 67 4.82 7.25 -3.84
N GLY A 68 6.08 7.52 -3.72
CA GLY A 68 6.73 8.67 -4.35
C GLY A 68 7.45 9.59 -3.39
N ILE A 69 8.58 10.12 -3.86
CA ILE A 69 9.49 10.92 -3.02
C ILE A 69 8.89 12.26 -2.58
N GLY A 70 8.04 12.86 -3.44
CA GLY A 70 7.38 14.15 -3.11
C GLY A 70 6.46 14.02 -1.90
N ALA A 71 5.68 12.94 -1.82
CA ALA A 71 4.82 12.69 -0.67
C ALA A 71 5.63 12.32 0.59
N VAL A 72 6.80 11.67 0.45
CA VAL A 72 7.73 11.45 1.57
C VAL A 72 8.25 12.78 2.12
N TRP A 73 8.64 13.70 1.25
CA TRP A 73 9.09 15.02 1.68
C TRP A 73 7.98 15.81 2.37
N ALA A 74 6.78 15.80 1.81
CA ALA A 74 5.63 16.43 2.45
C ALA A 74 5.41 15.85 3.85
N GLY A 75 5.41 14.53 4.01
CA GLY A 75 5.26 13.89 5.31
C GLY A 75 6.35 14.29 6.30
N ARG A 76 7.60 14.36 5.87
CA ARG A 76 8.72 14.81 6.73
C ARG A 76 8.58 16.25 7.16
N MET A 77 8.10 17.13 6.28
CA MET A 77 7.81 18.53 6.63
C MET A 77 6.68 18.64 7.68
N HIS A 78 5.75 17.69 7.70
CA HIS A 78 4.70 17.57 8.72
C HIS A 78 5.12 16.75 9.95
N GLY A 79 6.42 16.50 10.12
CA GLY A 79 6.98 15.86 11.32
C GLY A 79 6.93 14.32 11.31
N ALA A 80 6.58 13.70 10.19
CA ALA A 80 6.57 12.24 10.08
C ALA A 80 7.98 11.67 10.18
N ARG A 81 8.26 10.99 11.28
CA ARG A 81 9.47 10.17 11.44
C ARG A 81 9.18 8.75 10.98
N GLY A 82 10.08 8.18 10.16
CA GLY A 82 9.91 6.81 9.66
C GLY A 82 8.97 6.68 8.46
N ILE A 83 8.61 7.77 7.80
CA ILE A 83 7.91 7.70 6.51
C ILE A 83 8.90 7.36 5.40
N HIS A 84 8.60 6.30 4.66
CA HIS A 84 9.41 5.80 3.56
C HIS A 84 8.58 5.67 2.29
N LYS A 85 9.26 5.76 1.15
CA LYS A 85 8.64 5.44 -0.13
C LYS A 85 8.41 3.94 -0.22
N VAL A 86 7.17 3.53 -0.44
CA VAL A 86 6.81 2.14 -0.73
C VAL A 86 6.25 2.08 -2.14
N THR A 87 6.84 1.23 -2.98
CA THR A 87 6.41 1.06 -4.36
C THR A 87 5.54 -0.19 -4.49
N GLY A 88 4.39 -0.08 -5.11
CA GLY A 88 3.42 -1.16 -5.26
C GLY A 88 4.03 -2.46 -5.78
N ARG A 89 4.87 -2.36 -6.82
CA ARG A 89 5.59 -3.52 -7.38
C ARG A 89 6.47 -4.24 -6.35
N ASN A 90 7.15 -3.50 -5.48
CA ASN A 90 8.11 -4.10 -4.57
C ASN A 90 7.43 -4.81 -3.40
N TRP A 91 6.42 -4.18 -2.81
CA TRP A 91 5.76 -4.79 -1.66
C TRP A 91 4.88 -5.98 -2.05
N ILE A 92 4.26 -5.99 -3.26
CA ILE A 92 3.52 -7.16 -3.74
C ILE A 92 4.44 -8.37 -3.96
N THR A 93 5.67 -8.14 -4.43
CA THR A 93 6.69 -9.19 -4.59
C THR A 93 7.09 -9.77 -3.22
N GLU A 94 7.33 -8.91 -2.23
CA GLU A 94 7.64 -9.34 -0.88
C GLU A 94 6.45 -10.06 -0.21
N LEU A 95 5.22 -9.58 -0.45
CA LEU A 95 4.02 -10.24 0.02
C LEU A 95 3.89 -11.67 -0.55
N CYS A 96 4.10 -11.86 -1.85
CA CYS A 96 4.10 -13.17 -2.47
C CYS A 96 5.14 -14.09 -1.85
N GLN A 97 6.39 -13.59 -1.70
CA GLN A 97 7.48 -14.36 -1.12
C GLN A 97 7.21 -14.82 0.32
N LYS A 98 6.67 -13.94 1.14
CA LYS A 98 6.36 -14.27 2.54
C LYS A 98 5.08 -15.09 2.68
N GLY A 99 4.08 -14.79 1.88
CA GLY A 99 2.79 -15.48 1.91
C GLY A 99 2.81 -16.87 1.28
N GLU A 100 3.91 -17.24 0.60
CA GLU A 100 4.08 -18.56 0.00
C GLU A 100 3.93 -19.68 1.03
N LYS A 101 4.52 -19.52 2.20
CA LYS A 101 4.45 -20.50 3.29
C LYS A 101 3.03 -20.70 3.87
N ASP A 102 2.20 -19.68 3.75
CA ASP A 102 0.84 -19.65 4.28
C ASP A 102 -0.21 -19.91 3.19
N HIS A 103 0.23 -20.32 2.00
CA HIS A 103 -0.62 -20.56 0.82
C HIS A 103 -1.56 -19.38 0.52
N LEU A 104 -1.01 -18.14 0.56
CA LEU A 104 -1.75 -16.93 0.32
C LEU A 104 -2.34 -16.89 -1.08
N ARG A 105 -3.65 -16.74 -1.18
CA ARG A 105 -4.33 -16.59 -2.47
C ARG A 105 -4.44 -15.12 -2.83
N ILE A 106 -3.91 -14.76 -4.00
CA ILE A 106 -3.91 -13.39 -4.51
C ILE A 106 -4.75 -13.34 -5.78
N TYR A 107 -5.71 -12.42 -5.85
CA TYR A 107 -6.48 -12.13 -7.03
C TYR A 107 -6.01 -10.82 -7.67
N LEU A 108 -5.62 -10.86 -8.93
CA LEU A 108 -5.17 -9.69 -9.69
C LEU A 108 -6.31 -9.14 -10.54
N LEU A 109 -6.67 -7.88 -10.33
CA LEU A 109 -7.73 -7.21 -11.06
C LEU A 109 -7.20 -5.93 -11.72
N GLY A 110 -7.40 -5.81 -13.04
CA GLY A 110 -7.11 -4.58 -13.77
C GLY A 110 -6.06 -4.75 -14.86
N GLY A 111 -5.66 -3.65 -15.46
CA GLY A 111 -4.75 -3.61 -16.61
C GLY A 111 -5.47 -3.81 -17.95
N ALA A 112 -4.70 -3.76 -19.05
CA ALA A 112 -5.20 -4.12 -20.38
C ALA A 112 -5.47 -5.64 -20.47
N PRO A 113 -6.30 -6.11 -21.41
CA PRO A 113 -6.56 -7.53 -21.58
C PRO A 113 -5.27 -8.36 -21.69
N GLY A 114 -5.17 -9.43 -20.88
CA GLY A 114 -4.03 -10.33 -20.81
C GLY A 114 -2.90 -9.93 -19.85
N VAL A 115 -2.87 -8.69 -19.35
CA VAL A 115 -1.80 -8.24 -18.43
C VAL A 115 -1.89 -8.93 -17.07
N SER A 116 -3.08 -9.06 -16.50
CA SER A 116 -3.28 -9.76 -15.23
C SER A 116 -2.96 -11.25 -15.34
N ASP A 117 -3.30 -11.87 -16.46
CA ASP A 117 -2.99 -13.28 -16.71
C ASP A 117 -1.48 -13.52 -16.82
N GLN A 118 -0.78 -12.66 -17.55
CA GLN A 118 0.69 -12.72 -17.64
C GLN A 118 1.34 -12.49 -16.28
N ALA A 119 0.87 -11.51 -15.51
CA ALA A 119 1.38 -11.24 -14.16
C ALA A 119 1.14 -12.44 -13.23
N CYS A 120 -0.03 -13.07 -13.31
CA CYS A 120 -0.35 -14.28 -12.56
C CYS A 120 0.61 -15.43 -12.91
N GLN A 121 0.86 -15.67 -14.19
CA GLN A 121 1.81 -16.71 -14.65
C GLN A 121 3.23 -16.45 -14.11
N GLU A 122 3.71 -15.23 -14.22
CA GLU A 122 5.04 -14.86 -13.72
C GLU A 122 5.16 -15.00 -12.20
N LEU A 123 4.16 -14.57 -11.45
CA LEU A 123 4.17 -14.71 -10.00
C LEU A 123 4.10 -16.18 -9.57
N THR A 124 3.27 -16.99 -10.23
CA THR A 124 3.17 -18.43 -9.94
C THR A 124 4.45 -19.19 -10.25
N GLN A 125 5.19 -18.78 -11.29
CA GLN A 125 6.50 -19.38 -11.60
C GLN A 125 7.56 -19.04 -10.54
N ARG A 126 7.50 -17.83 -9.97
CA ARG A 126 8.47 -17.39 -8.94
C ARG A 126 8.12 -17.91 -7.55
N TYR A 127 6.85 -18.04 -7.27
CA TYR A 127 6.29 -18.40 -5.95
C TYR A 127 5.23 -19.50 -6.16
N PRO A 128 5.64 -20.77 -6.32
CA PRO A 128 4.77 -21.86 -6.79
C PRO A 128 3.83 -22.45 -5.73
N GLN A 129 3.84 -21.99 -4.50
CA GLN A 129 3.04 -22.57 -3.39
C GLN A 129 1.72 -21.85 -3.09
#